data_2a8df99c1d6234bed7c1a2f8e3e06ac2
#
_entry.id   2a8df99c1d6234bed7c1a2f8e3e06ac2
#
_cell.length_a   1.000
_cell.length_b   1.000
_cell.length_c   1.000
_cell.angle_alpha   90.00
_cell.angle_beta   90.00
_cell.angle_gamma   90.00
#
_symmetry.space_group_name_H-M   'P 1'
#
loop_
_entity.id
_entity.type
_entity.pdbx_description
1 polymer ?
#
loop_
_entity_poly.entity_id
_entity_poly.type
_entity_poly.pdbx_seq_one_letter_code
_entity_poly.pdbx_strand_id
1 'polypeptide(L)'
;SKELGKYGEKVMLVYGGGSIRKNGIYDAVRAELRKAGKQTVELSGVMPNPTIEKVMEGVALARKEAVDFILAVGGGSVCDYGKAVAGSAYCEQDPWEYYFNNFGEMTCRWIPVGCVLTMAGTGSEMDSCSVISKHSENRKKFYYFRNPDFSILNPVYTYTVPKHHTVAGIYDIMSHILEQYLSGTDDNTTDY
;
A
#
# COMPACT_ATOMS: atom_id res chain seq x y z
N SER A 1 -19.26 -0.12 0.92
CA SER A 1 -19.77 1.26 1.11
C SER A 1 -19.86 1.68 2.57
N LYS A 2 -20.30 0.82 3.51
CA LYS A 2 -20.39 1.19 4.94
C LYS A 2 -19.02 1.63 5.52
N GLU A 3 -17.96 0.91 5.19
CA GLU A 3 -16.61 1.23 5.67
C GLU A 3 -16.15 2.60 5.16
N LEU A 4 -16.33 2.88 3.88
CA LEU A 4 -15.99 4.17 3.27
C LEU A 4 -16.70 5.37 3.92
N GLY A 5 -17.87 5.17 4.51
CA GLY A 5 -18.62 6.23 5.21
C GLY A 5 -17.91 6.78 6.45
N LYS A 6 -16.91 6.09 6.99
CA LYS A 6 -16.13 6.53 8.17
C LYS A 6 -15.06 7.57 7.83
N TYR A 7 -14.71 7.72 6.55
CA TYR A 7 -13.61 8.55 6.08
C TYR A 7 -14.11 9.78 5.32
N GLY A 8 -13.24 10.78 5.15
CA GLY A 8 -13.56 12.02 4.45
C GLY A 8 -13.98 11.83 2.99
N GLU A 9 -14.37 12.91 2.34
CA GLU A 9 -14.98 12.87 1.01
C GLU A 9 -13.98 12.68 -0.12
N LYS A 10 -12.75 13.21 0.03
CA LYS A 10 -11.73 13.18 -1.01
C LYS A 10 -10.82 11.96 -0.89
N VAL A 11 -11.01 11.02 -1.80
CA VAL A 11 -10.28 9.75 -1.84
C VAL A 11 -9.25 9.75 -2.96
N MET A 12 -7.98 9.54 -2.61
CA MET A 12 -6.94 9.23 -3.59
C MET A 12 -6.99 7.72 -3.92
N LEU A 13 -7.38 7.39 -5.14
CA LEU A 13 -7.34 6.02 -5.67
C LEU A 13 -5.98 5.74 -6.27
N VAL A 14 -5.21 4.88 -5.60
CA VAL A 14 -3.85 4.52 -5.99
C VAL A 14 -3.80 3.13 -6.59
N TYR A 15 -3.15 2.95 -7.75
CA TYR A 15 -3.00 1.66 -8.40
C TYR A 15 -1.77 1.59 -9.33
N GLY A 16 -1.43 0.37 -9.76
CA GLY A 16 -0.29 0.12 -10.62
C GLY A 16 -0.50 0.42 -12.10
N GLY A 17 0.08 -0.39 -12.98
CA GLY A 17 0.12 -0.18 -14.44
C GLY A 17 -1.16 -0.46 -15.22
N GLY A 18 -2.31 -0.69 -14.57
CA GLY A 18 -3.60 -0.81 -15.25
C GLY A 18 -4.16 -2.23 -15.37
N SER A 19 -3.57 -3.24 -14.75
CA SER A 19 -4.14 -4.61 -14.70
C SER A 19 -5.56 -4.60 -14.14
N ILE A 20 -5.81 -3.80 -13.09
CA ILE A 20 -7.14 -3.67 -12.47
C ILE A 20 -8.21 -3.11 -13.40
N ARG A 21 -7.83 -2.36 -14.45
CA ARG A 21 -8.75 -1.88 -15.49
C ARG A 21 -9.17 -3.01 -16.44
N LYS A 22 -8.25 -3.93 -16.73
CA LYS A 22 -8.49 -5.05 -17.65
C LYS A 22 -9.35 -6.15 -17.04
N ASN A 23 -9.29 -6.33 -15.71
CA ASN A 23 -10.02 -7.39 -15.00
C ASN A 23 -11.30 -6.88 -14.29
N GLY A 24 -11.70 -5.62 -14.52
CA GLY A 24 -12.93 -5.03 -13.99
C GLY A 24 -12.88 -4.60 -12.51
N ILE A 25 -11.77 -4.81 -11.79
CA ILE A 25 -11.62 -4.40 -10.39
C ILE A 25 -11.72 -2.87 -10.27
N TYR A 26 -11.11 -2.14 -11.21
CA TYR A 26 -11.18 -0.68 -11.25
C TYR A 26 -12.63 -0.18 -11.30
N ASP A 27 -13.45 -0.74 -12.20
CA ASP A 27 -14.84 -0.31 -12.36
C ASP A 27 -15.68 -0.63 -11.12
N ALA A 28 -15.46 -1.81 -10.51
CA ALA A 28 -16.11 -2.20 -9.27
C ALA A 28 -15.76 -1.24 -8.11
N VAL A 29 -14.48 -0.91 -7.95
CA VAL A 29 -14.01 0.04 -6.92
C VAL A 29 -14.59 1.43 -7.17
N ARG A 30 -14.55 1.92 -8.40
CA ARG A 30 -15.12 3.23 -8.79
C ARG A 30 -16.63 3.30 -8.55
N ALA A 31 -17.35 2.21 -8.80
CA ALA A 31 -18.78 2.13 -8.52
C ALA A 31 -19.05 2.25 -7.01
N GLU A 32 -18.30 1.56 -6.16
CA GLU A 32 -18.45 1.64 -4.70
C GLU A 32 -18.06 3.02 -4.15
N LEU A 33 -17.02 3.67 -4.68
CA LEU A 33 -16.64 5.03 -4.31
C LEU A 33 -17.76 6.03 -4.67
N ARG A 34 -18.31 5.94 -5.88
CA ARG A 34 -19.45 6.79 -6.32
C ARG A 34 -20.68 6.57 -5.47
N LYS A 35 -21.02 5.31 -5.17
CA LYS A 35 -22.15 4.95 -4.30
C LYS A 35 -21.99 5.49 -2.87
N ALA A 36 -20.75 5.60 -2.41
CA ALA A 36 -20.43 6.21 -1.11
C ALA A 36 -20.30 7.75 -1.16
N GLY A 37 -20.59 8.39 -2.30
CA GLY A 37 -20.52 9.85 -2.46
C GLY A 37 -19.10 10.41 -2.47
N LYS A 38 -18.07 9.59 -2.76
CA LYS A 38 -16.66 10.02 -2.70
C LYS A 38 -16.21 10.74 -3.97
N GLN A 39 -15.52 11.84 -3.78
CA GLN A 39 -14.74 12.53 -4.81
C GLN A 39 -13.41 11.78 -4.98
N THR A 40 -13.09 11.37 -6.20
CA THR A 40 -11.91 10.54 -6.46
C THR A 40 -10.84 11.32 -7.18
N VAL A 41 -9.65 11.37 -6.59
CA VAL A 41 -8.40 11.81 -7.22
C VAL A 41 -7.62 10.55 -7.59
N GLU A 42 -7.19 10.41 -8.85
CA GLU A 42 -6.50 9.20 -9.29
C GLU A 42 -5.00 9.39 -9.36
N LEU A 43 -4.27 8.39 -8.86
CA LEU A 43 -2.84 8.24 -9.05
C LEU A 43 -2.53 6.82 -9.51
N SER A 44 -2.14 6.71 -10.77
CA SER A 44 -1.78 5.44 -11.42
C SER A 44 -0.26 5.30 -11.62
N GLY A 45 0.16 4.15 -12.12
CA GLY A 45 1.55 3.92 -12.51
C GLY A 45 2.47 3.61 -11.34
N VAL A 46 1.96 3.14 -10.21
CA VAL A 46 2.81 2.61 -9.15
C VAL A 46 3.51 1.35 -9.68
N MET A 47 4.83 1.41 -9.76
CA MET A 47 5.67 0.32 -10.26
C MET A 47 5.96 -0.70 -9.15
N PRO A 48 6.34 -1.94 -9.50
CA PRO A 48 7.00 -2.85 -8.56
C PRO A 48 8.23 -2.18 -7.95
N ASN A 49 8.41 -2.34 -6.63
CA ASN A 49 9.42 -1.62 -5.85
C ASN A 49 9.30 -0.09 -6.05
N PRO A 50 8.25 0.53 -5.52
CA PRO A 50 7.97 1.95 -5.73
C PRO A 50 9.13 2.83 -5.27
N THR A 51 9.36 3.93 -5.99
CA THR A 51 10.46 4.84 -5.70
C THR A 51 10.03 6.01 -4.84
N ILE A 52 11.00 6.63 -4.16
CA ILE A 52 10.75 7.83 -3.35
C ILE A 52 10.26 9.00 -4.22
N GLU A 53 10.75 9.10 -5.45
CA GLU A 53 10.31 10.13 -6.39
C GLU A 53 8.80 9.95 -6.70
N LYS A 54 8.36 8.70 -6.90
CA LYS A 54 6.93 8.41 -7.09
C LYS A 54 6.12 8.70 -5.82
N VAL A 55 6.66 8.42 -4.63
CA VAL A 55 6.03 8.77 -3.35
C VAL A 55 5.83 10.28 -3.25
N MET A 56 6.85 11.08 -3.62
CA MET A 56 6.75 12.54 -3.59
C MET A 56 5.73 13.11 -4.58
N GLU A 57 5.53 12.45 -5.74
CA GLU A 57 4.41 12.78 -6.64
C GLU A 57 3.06 12.60 -5.93
N GLY A 58 2.88 11.48 -5.23
CA GLY A 58 1.67 11.22 -4.44
C GLY A 58 1.47 12.20 -3.29
N VAL A 59 2.55 12.53 -2.58
CA VAL A 59 2.55 13.54 -1.51
C VAL A 59 2.09 14.91 -2.04
N ALA A 60 2.66 15.35 -3.16
CA ALA A 60 2.30 16.62 -3.78
C ALA A 60 0.82 16.64 -4.19
N LEU A 61 0.34 15.55 -4.78
CA LEU A 61 -1.07 15.41 -5.17
C LEU A 61 -1.99 15.37 -3.95
N ALA A 62 -1.62 14.63 -2.90
CA ALA A 62 -2.41 14.55 -1.65
C ALA A 62 -2.58 15.91 -0.98
N ARG A 63 -1.51 16.71 -0.93
CA ARG A 63 -1.52 18.07 -0.39
C ARG A 63 -2.38 19.00 -1.26
N LYS A 64 -2.14 19.02 -2.58
CA LYS A 64 -2.83 19.88 -3.54
C LYS A 64 -4.35 19.68 -3.49
N GLU A 65 -4.77 18.44 -3.48
CA GLU A 65 -6.19 18.07 -3.54
C GLU A 65 -6.82 17.96 -2.14
N ALA A 66 -6.08 18.17 -1.07
CA ALA A 66 -6.51 17.99 0.32
C ALA A 66 -7.17 16.61 0.53
N VAL A 67 -6.43 15.55 0.21
CA VAL A 67 -6.91 14.16 0.30
C VAL A 67 -7.17 13.76 1.75
N ASP A 68 -8.33 13.15 2.00
CA ASP A 68 -8.77 12.69 3.32
C ASP A 68 -8.54 11.21 3.56
N PHE A 69 -8.42 10.44 2.48
CA PHE A 69 -8.32 8.99 2.52
C PHE A 69 -7.57 8.46 1.29
N ILE A 70 -6.71 7.46 1.48
CA ILE A 70 -6.01 6.78 0.39
C ILE A 70 -6.57 5.37 0.24
N LEU A 71 -7.00 5.00 -0.97
CA LEU A 71 -7.40 3.64 -1.31
C LEU A 71 -6.39 3.02 -2.26
N ALA A 72 -5.57 2.12 -1.76
CA ALA A 72 -4.56 1.39 -2.49
C ALA A 72 -5.15 0.12 -3.11
N VAL A 73 -5.18 0.01 -4.43
CA VAL A 73 -5.76 -1.13 -5.16
C VAL A 73 -4.67 -1.84 -5.96
N GLY A 74 -4.15 -2.94 -5.44
CA GLY A 74 -3.02 -3.65 -6.05
C GLY A 74 -2.42 -4.74 -5.18
N GLY A 75 -1.19 -5.12 -5.46
CA GLY A 75 -0.37 -5.98 -4.61
C GLY A 75 0.42 -5.18 -3.57
N GLY A 76 1.33 -5.84 -2.86
CA GLY A 76 2.13 -5.25 -1.77
C GLY A 76 2.81 -3.92 -2.11
N SER A 77 3.40 -3.78 -3.31
CA SER A 77 4.03 -2.52 -3.75
C SER A 77 3.06 -1.33 -3.77
N VAL A 78 1.78 -1.55 -4.11
CA VAL A 78 0.77 -0.50 -4.10
C VAL A 78 0.35 -0.17 -2.66
N CYS A 79 0.27 -1.19 -1.80
CA CYS A 79 0.01 -1.00 -0.36
C CYS A 79 1.14 -0.21 0.30
N ASP A 80 2.40 -0.60 0.07
CA ASP A 80 3.59 0.12 0.55
C ASP A 80 3.60 1.58 0.12
N TYR A 81 3.33 1.80 -1.17
CA TYR A 81 3.24 3.14 -1.73
C TYR A 81 2.15 3.98 -1.04
N GLY A 82 0.96 3.41 -0.85
CA GLY A 82 -0.16 4.08 -0.18
C GLY A 82 0.19 4.51 1.24
N LYS A 83 0.82 3.61 2.02
CA LYS A 83 1.30 3.88 3.39
C LYS A 83 2.39 4.96 3.39
N ALA A 84 3.36 4.88 2.47
CA ALA A 84 4.43 5.87 2.37
C ALA A 84 3.91 7.27 2.05
N VAL A 85 2.96 7.39 1.11
CA VAL A 85 2.31 8.68 0.81
C VAL A 85 1.54 9.19 2.03
N ALA A 86 0.77 8.33 2.70
CA ALA A 86 -0.04 8.69 3.86
C ALA A 86 0.79 9.25 5.02
N GLY A 87 1.91 8.61 5.34
CA GLY A 87 2.82 9.05 6.40
C GLY A 87 3.67 10.27 6.03
N SER A 88 3.94 10.45 4.71
CA SER A 88 4.79 11.54 4.24
C SER A 88 4.02 12.81 3.87
N ALA A 89 2.70 12.74 3.70
CA ALA A 89 1.90 13.84 3.19
C ALA A 89 2.01 15.13 4.03
N TYR A 90 2.15 15.01 5.34
CA TYR A 90 2.28 16.14 6.26
C TYR A 90 3.64 16.19 6.96
N CYS A 91 4.62 15.43 6.51
CA CYS A 91 6.01 15.53 6.97
C CYS A 91 6.64 16.81 6.43
N GLU A 92 7.28 17.60 7.30
CA GLU A 92 7.96 18.84 6.92
C GLU A 92 9.39 18.57 6.41
N GLN A 93 10.00 17.49 6.89
CA GLN A 93 11.34 17.07 6.49
C GLN A 93 11.29 16.30 5.16
N ASP A 94 12.43 16.07 4.55
CA ASP A 94 12.56 15.11 3.44
C ASP A 94 12.21 13.71 3.93
N PRO A 95 11.15 13.06 3.41
CA PRO A 95 10.71 11.76 3.90
C PRO A 95 11.76 10.65 3.75
N TRP A 96 12.60 10.69 2.71
CA TRP A 96 13.65 9.70 2.53
C TRP A 96 14.70 9.78 3.64
N GLU A 97 15.18 10.99 3.92
CA GLU A 97 16.15 11.19 4.98
C GLU A 97 15.55 10.96 6.36
N TYR A 98 14.36 11.49 6.59
CA TYR A 98 13.76 11.44 7.93
C TYR A 98 13.28 10.04 8.31
N TYR A 99 12.48 9.40 7.46
CA TYR A 99 11.91 8.09 7.77
C TYR A 99 12.83 6.93 7.36
N PHE A 100 13.24 6.87 6.09
CA PHE A 100 13.92 5.70 5.55
C PHE A 100 15.42 5.64 5.86
N ASN A 101 16.07 6.77 6.07
CA ASN A 101 17.48 6.80 6.46
C ASN A 101 17.66 6.83 7.97
N ASN A 102 16.90 7.65 8.68
CA ASN A 102 17.15 7.94 10.10
C ASN A 102 16.10 7.36 11.05
N PHE A 103 15.06 6.67 10.55
CA PHE A 103 13.97 6.09 11.35
C PHE A 103 13.33 7.12 12.30
N GLY A 104 13.14 8.35 11.80
CA GLY A 104 12.53 9.44 12.56
C GLY A 104 11.10 9.08 12.98
N GLU A 105 10.67 9.55 14.14
CA GLU A 105 9.34 9.26 14.68
C GLU A 105 8.24 9.91 13.83
N MET A 106 7.18 9.17 13.51
CA MET A 106 6.04 9.69 12.78
C MET A 106 5.12 10.49 13.72
N THR A 107 5.39 11.78 13.84
CA THR A 107 4.61 12.73 14.68
C THR A 107 3.58 13.53 13.88
N CYS A 108 3.67 13.53 12.55
CA CYS A 108 2.75 14.26 11.68
C CYS A 108 1.40 13.57 11.51
N ARG A 109 0.43 14.30 10.97
CA ARG A 109 -0.91 13.77 10.64
C ARG A 109 -0.78 12.60 9.66
N TRP A 110 -1.44 11.49 9.98
CA TRP A 110 -1.65 10.34 9.11
C TRP A 110 -2.89 10.52 8.24
N ILE A 111 -2.80 10.25 6.95
CA ILE A 111 -3.98 10.08 6.09
C ILE A 111 -4.42 8.62 6.21
N PRO A 112 -5.67 8.31 6.60
CA PRO A 112 -6.13 6.93 6.67
C PRO A 112 -5.97 6.18 5.35
N VAL A 113 -5.62 4.89 5.42
CA VAL A 113 -5.35 4.03 4.25
C VAL A 113 -6.25 2.81 4.26
N GLY A 114 -6.90 2.52 3.14
CA GLY A 114 -7.54 1.24 2.88
C GLY A 114 -6.84 0.51 1.75
N CYS A 115 -6.82 -0.81 1.82
CA CYS A 115 -6.24 -1.65 0.78
C CYS A 115 -7.32 -2.53 0.13
N VAL A 116 -7.20 -2.74 -1.19
CA VAL A 116 -7.92 -3.78 -1.94
C VAL A 116 -6.85 -4.64 -2.59
N LEU A 117 -6.64 -5.82 -2.02
CA LEU A 117 -5.54 -6.70 -2.43
C LEU A 117 -5.87 -7.42 -3.73
N THR A 118 -4.93 -7.42 -4.68
CA THR A 118 -5.05 -8.13 -5.95
C THR A 118 -3.99 -9.22 -6.15
N MET A 119 -3.01 -9.30 -5.25
CA MET A 119 -1.96 -10.33 -5.24
C MET A 119 -1.44 -10.50 -3.82
N ALA A 120 -1.55 -11.69 -3.27
CA ALA A 120 -1.01 -12.04 -1.96
C ALA A 120 0.48 -12.39 -2.07
N GLY A 121 1.24 -12.10 -1.01
CA GLY A 121 2.67 -12.37 -0.88
C GLY A 121 3.22 -11.72 0.39
N THR A 122 3.50 -10.44 0.31
CA THR A 122 4.23 -9.66 1.32
C THR A 122 3.50 -9.41 2.64
N GLY A 123 2.16 -9.53 2.69
CA GLY A 123 1.37 -9.14 3.87
C GLY A 123 1.22 -7.63 4.09
N SER A 124 1.71 -6.79 3.16
CA SER A 124 1.72 -5.32 3.29
C SER A 124 0.34 -4.68 3.54
N GLU A 125 -0.72 -5.35 3.17
CA GLU A 125 -2.11 -4.94 3.44
C GLU A 125 -2.51 -5.13 4.92
N MET A 126 -1.72 -5.85 5.71
CA MET A 126 -1.99 -6.18 7.11
C MET A 126 -0.90 -5.69 8.07
N ASP A 127 0.17 -5.08 7.57
CA ASP A 127 1.29 -4.59 8.37
C ASP A 127 1.51 -3.09 8.22
N SER A 128 2.41 -2.53 9.03
CA SER A 128 2.81 -1.12 9.00
C SER A 128 4.04 -0.86 8.12
N CYS A 129 4.72 -1.90 7.65
CA CYS A 129 5.94 -1.78 6.86
C CYS A 129 5.67 -1.22 5.47
N SER A 130 6.54 -0.36 5.02
CA SER A 130 6.52 0.20 3.66
C SER A 130 7.94 0.18 3.10
N VAL A 131 8.14 -0.50 1.98
CA VAL A 131 9.45 -0.69 1.35
C VAL A 131 9.55 0.19 0.11
N ILE A 132 10.47 1.15 0.14
CA ILE A 132 10.66 2.16 -0.92
C ILE A 132 12.09 2.13 -1.43
N SER A 133 12.24 2.35 -2.73
CA SER A 133 13.55 2.40 -3.42
C SER A 133 13.96 3.84 -3.73
N LYS A 134 15.26 4.09 -3.77
CA LYS A 134 15.87 5.32 -4.31
C LYS A 134 16.92 4.92 -5.34
N HIS A 135 16.58 5.03 -6.61
CA HIS A 135 17.44 4.54 -7.69
C HIS A 135 18.74 5.34 -7.82
N SER A 136 18.71 6.65 -7.54
CA SER A 136 19.90 7.52 -7.57
C SER A 136 20.97 7.09 -6.55
N GLU A 137 20.58 6.39 -5.48
CA GLU A 137 21.48 5.88 -4.45
C GLU A 137 21.67 4.35 -4.52
N ASN A 138 20.99 3.68 -5.46
CA ASN A 138 20.93 2.22 -5.55
C ASN A 138 20.56 1.57 -4.20
N ARG A 139 19.56 2.15 -3.52
CA ARG A 139 19.11 1.71 -2.19
C ARG A 139 17.65 1.33 -2.20
N LYS A 140 17.31 0.33 -1.38
CA LYS A 140 15.95 -0.08 -1.04
C LYS A 140 15.87 -0.15 0.46
N LYS A 141 14.94 0.59 1.06
CA LYS A 141 14.80 0.71 2.51
C LYS A 141 13.35 0.57 2.93
N PHE A 142 13.14 0.26 4.19
CA PHE A 142 11.83 0.14 4.79
C PHE A 142 11.63 1.16 5.91
N TYR A 143 10.36 1.43 6.21
CA TYR A 143 9.95 2.16 7.40
C TYR A 143 8.59 1.65 7.88
N TYR A 144 8.38 1.64 9.19
CA TYR A 144 7.12 1.23 9.81
C TYR A 144 6.25 2.45 10.07
N PHE A 145 5.26 2.69 9.21
CA PHE A 145 4.27 3.75 9.38
C PHE A 145 3.14 3.32 10.29
N ARG A 146 1.99 2.98 9.71
CA ARG A 146 0.82 2.41 10.38
C ARG A 146 0.21 1.33 9.49
N ASN A 147 -0.50 0.39 10.12
CA ASN A 147 -1.30 -0.58 9.38
C ASN A 147 -2.39 0.16 8.59
N PRO A 148 -2.83 -0.39 7.45
CA PRO A 148 -4.05 0.07 6.81
C PRO A 148 -5.24 -0.01 7.76
N ASP A 149 -6.16 0.96 7.68
CA ASP A 149 -7.35 1.02 8.53
C ASP A 149 -8.33 -0.12 8.21
N PHE A 150 -8.32 -0.60 6.96
CA PHE A 150 -8.97 -1.84 6.54
C PHE A 150 -8.32 -2.43 5.30
N SER A 151 -8.52 -3.73 5.09
CA SER A 151 -8.08 -4.44 3.89
C SER A 151 -9.19 -5.33 3.34
N ILE A 152 -9.43 -5.23 2.04
CA ILE A 152 -10.39 -6.07 1.31
C ILE A 152 -9.62 -7.21 0.66
N LEU A 153 -9.84 -8.42 1.19
CA LEU A 153 -9.22 -9.66 0.74
C LEU A 153 -10.25 -10.50 -0.01
N ASN A 154 -10.45 -10.21 -1.30
CA ASN A 154 -11.35 -10.99 -2.15
C ASN A 154 -10.52 -11.93 -3.04
N PRO A 155 -10.54 -13.26 -2.83
CA PRO A 155 -9.76 -14.21 -3.62
C PRO A 155 -10.01 -14.13 -5.12
N VAL A 156 -11.22 -13.73 -5.54
CA VAL A 156 -11.56 -13.58 -6.97
C VAL A 156 -10.66 -12.54 -7.66
N TYR A 157 -10.20 -11.53 -6.93
CA TYR A 157 -9.31 -10.50 -7.47
C TYR A 157 -7.91 -11.02 -7.79
N THR A 158 -7.54 -12.19 -7.27
CA THR A 158 -6.23 -12.82 -7.54
C THR A 158 -6.25 -13.78 -8.74
N TYR A 159 -7.43 -14.12 -9.29
CA TYR A 159 -7.55 -15.14 -10.35
C TYR A 159 -6.85 -14.78 -11.66
N THR A 160 -6.65 -13.48 -11.90
CA THR A 160 -5.99 -12.99 -13.12
C THR A 160 -4.48 -12.79 -12.95
N VAL A 161 -3.93 -13.10 -11.76
CA VAL A 161 -2.49 -13.01 -11.50
C VAL A 161 -1.77 -14.09 -12.33
N PRO A 162 -0.76 -13.74 -13.12
CA PRO A 162 0.01 -14.74 -13.89
C PRO A 162 0.63 -15.82 -12.98
N LYS A 163 0.65 -17.05 -13.46
CA LYS A 163 1.10 -18.22 -12.69
C LYS A 163 2.47 -18.00 -12.00
N HIS A 164 3.43 -17.40 -12.70
CA HIS A 164 4.76 -17.17 -12.12
C HIS A 164 4.72 -16.18 -10.93
N HIS A 165 3.87 -15.17 -10.97
CA HIS A 165 3.67 -14.25 -9.83
C HIS A 165 2.92 -14.94 -8.69
N THR A 166 1.95 -15.80 -8.98
CA THR A 166 1.28 -16.61 -7.95
C THR A 166 2.26 -17.50 -7.23
N VAL A 167 3.12 -18.21 -7.99
CA VAL A 167 4.16 -19.05 -7.42
C VAL A 167 5.16 -18.23 -6.60
N ALA A 168 5.60 -17.09 -7.11
CA ALA A 168 6.49 -16.19 -6.37
C ALA A 168 5.86 -15.72 -5.07
N GLY A 169 4.57 -15.35 -5.08
CA GLY A 169 3.85 -14.95 -3.87
C GLY A 169 3.73 -16.08 -2.84
N ILE A 170 3.52 -17.32 -3.29
CA ILE A 170 3.51 -18.50 -2.39
C ILE A 170 4.87 -18.69 -1.72
N TYR A 171 5.96 -18.60 -2.49
CA TYR A 171 7.30 -18.69 -1.92
C TYR A 171 7.62 -17.55 -0.95
N ASP A 172 7.14 -16.35 -1.26
CA ASP A 172 7.29 -15.17 -0.40
C ASP A 172 6.58 -15.39 0.94
N ILE A 173 5.33 -15.86 0.94
CA ILE A 173 4.57 -16.22 2.14
C ILE A 173 5.31 -17.30 2.96
N MET A 174 5.78 -18.36 2.28
CA MET A 174 6.54 -19.43 2.93
C MET A 174 7.84 -18.91 3.56
N SER A 175 8.55 -18.00 2.86
CA SER A 175 9.78 -17.38 3.35
C SER A 175 9.54 -16.57 4.63
N HIS A 176 8.47 -15.79 4.69
CA HIS A 176 8.11 -15.02 5.89
C HIS A 176 7.79 -15.93 7.08
N ILE A 177 7.05 -17.03 6.86
CA ILE A 177 6.74 -18.01 7.91
C ILE A 177 8.01 -18.71 8.39
N LEU A 178 8.86 -19.15 7.46
CA LEU A 178 10.12 -19.83 7.79
C LEU A 178 11.09 -18.90 8.52
N GLU A 179 11.14 -17.62 8.16
CA GLU A 179 11.97 -16.64 8.86
C GLU A 179 11.57 -16.53 10.33
N GLN A 180 10.28 -16.44 10.63
CA GLN A 180 9.77 -16.40 12.01
C GLN A 180 10.10 -17.72 12.74
N TYR A 181 9.79 -18.85 12.13
CA TYR A 181 10.05 -20.17 12.70
C TYR A 181 11.54 -20.39 13.03
N LEU A 182 12.43 -19.97 12.13
CA LEU A 182 13.88 -20.13 12.29
C LEU A 182 14.53 -19.04 13.15
N SER A 183 13.84 -17.97 13.50
CA SER A 183 14.38 -16.88 14.32
C SER A 183 14.51 -17.22 15.80
N GLY A 184 13.99 -18.37 16.25
CA GLY A 184 14.07 -18.83 17.63
C GLY A 184 13.14 -18.09 18.61
N THR A 185 12.13 -17.39 18.11
CA THR A 185 11.05 -16.84 18.92
C THR A 185 9.89 -17.83 19.00
N ASP A 186 9.35 -18.06 20.19
CA ASP A 186 8.15 -18.87 20.35
C ASP A 186 6.96 -18.16 19.68
N ASP A 187 6.43 -18.76 18.62
CA ASP A 187 5.23 -18.27 17.92
C ASP A 187 4.30 -19.46 17.61
N ASN A 188 3.20 -19.52 18.34
CA ASN A 188 2.18 -20.57 18.19
C ASN A 188 1.61 -20.66 16.75
N THR A 189 1.73 -19.62 15.94
CA THR A 189 1.24 -19.61 14.56
C THR A 189 2.15 -20.39 13.62
N THR A 190 3.46 -20.44 13.92
CA THR A 190 4.45 -21.15 13.11
C THR A 190 4.69 -22.59 13.55
N ASP A 191 4.23 -22.96 14.75
CA ASP A 191 4.40 -24.31 15.32
C ASP A 191 3.31 -25.31 14.86
N TYR A 192 2.28 -24.83 14.16
CA TYR A 192 1.16 -25.59 13.60
C TYR A 192 1.17 -25.50 12.06
#